data_7ce4ff8502bca55d0cd49cb58e561bfd
#
_entry.id   7ce4ff8502bca55d0cd49cb58e561bfd
#
_cell.length_a   1.000
_cell.length_b   1.000
_cell.length_c   1.000
_cell.angle_alpha   90.00
_cell.angle_beta   90.00
_cell.angle_gamma   90.00
#
_symmetry.space_group_name_H-M   'P 1'
#
loop_
_entity.id
_entity.type
_entity.pdbx_description
1 polymer ?
#
loop_
_entity_poly.entity_id
_entity_poly.type
_entity_poly.pdbx_seq_one_letter_code
_entity_poly.pdbx_strand_id
1 'polypeptide(L)'
;DRPMLEQVGDDLPVSAFAGREDGTMPSGTAKFEKAGPALHVPSWDAEKCIGCMQCSFVCPHATIRPVLTTDEELKAAPAGFQTAAKAKSGKQYHVSIIVDQLDCLECGSCVNVCPVQALTMVPNTDAERQKMDLWYYGTEQVAPKANPQNKKTVIGSQFETPLLEFSGACAGCGETPYVKLITQLFGDRMMIANATGCSSIWGASAPVSPYTMNAAGHGPAWANSLFEDAAEFGLGMFLGVDKVRKDLAENLDAAKAVASPELQAALSDCCLLY
;
A
#
# COMPACT_ATOMS: atom_id res chain seq x y z
N ASP A 1 -8.15 -16.34 7.45
CA ASP A 1 -8.65 -15.08 8.08
C ASP A 1 -10.17 -15.02 8.16
N ARG A 2 -10.94 -15.47 7.13
CA ARG A 2 -12.39 -15.39 7.14
C ARG A 2 -13.04 -16.01 8.37
N PRO A 3 -12.69 -17.22 8.83
CA PRO A 3 -13.26 -17.78 10.08
C PRO A 3 -12.95 -16.92 11.31
N MET A 4 -11.80 -16.23 11.34
CA MET A 4 -11.46 -15.32 12.44
C MET A 4 -12.34 -14.06 12.42
N LEU A 5 -12.60 -13.50 11.23
CA LEU A 5 -13.50 -12.36 11.05
C LEU A 5 -14.96 -12.72 11.41
N GLU A 6 -15.37 -13.95 11.12
CA GLU A 6 -16.67 -14.49 11.49
C GLU A 6 -16.75 -14.94 12.96
N GLN A 7 -15.67 -14.76 13.76
CA GLN A 7 -15.56 -15.14 15.17
C GLN A 7 -15.75 -16.66 15.44
N VAL A 8 -15.41 -17.49 14.45
CA VAL A 8 -15.40 -18.95 14.55
C VAL A 8 -13.99 -19.54 14.36
N GLY A 9 -12.98 -18.74 14.67
CA GLY A 9 -11.57 -19.14 14.54
C GLY A 9 -11.18 -20.34 15.43
N ASP A 10 -11.83 -20.48 16.59
CA ASP A 10 -11.57 -21.57 17.54
C ASP A 10 -12.01 -22.94 16.99
N ASP A 11 -12.87 -22.99 15.99
CA ASP A 11 -13.29 -24.21 15.32
C ASP A 11 -12.24 -24.71 14.29
N LEU A 12 -11.19 -23.92 14.02
CA LEU A 12 -10.15 -24.31 13.09
C LEU A 12 -9.26 -25.41 13.68
N PRO A 13 -9.00 -26.48 12.92
CA PRO A 13 -8.04 -27.50 13.37
C PRO A 13 -6.62 -26.94 13.34
N VAL A 14 -5.72 -27.46 14.16
CA VAL A 14 -4.30 -27.07 14.19
C VAL A 14 -3.65 -27.16 12.80
N SER A 15 -4.07 -28.12 11.97
CA SER A 15 -3.59 -28.27 10.60
C SER A 15 -3.91 -27.09 9.67
N ALA A 16 -4.87 -26.22 10.02
CA ALA A 16 -5.13 -24.99 9.29
C ALA A 16 -3.97 -23.98 9.38
N PHE A 17 -3.07 -24.17 10.35
CA PHE A 17 -1.89 -23.33 10.59
C PHE A 17 -0.58 -24.00 10.09
N ALA A 18 -0.68 -25.12 9.36
CA ALA A 18 0.50 -25.75 8.78
C ALA A 18 1.24 -24.78 7.84
N GLY A 19 2.57 -24.73 7.97
CA GLY A 19 3.43 -23.78 7.27
C GLY A 19 3.52 -22.39 7.92
N ARG A 20 3.03 -22.28 9.16
CA ARG A 20 3.09 -21.05 9.98
C ARG A 20 3.51 -21.32 11.41
N GLU A 21 4.28 -22.36 11.57
CA GLU A 21 4.78 -22.83 12.86
C GLU A 21 5.77 -21.85 13.50
N ASP A 22 6.34 -20.98 12.68
CA ASP A 22 7.22 -19.87 13.07
C ASP A 22 6.46 -18.61 13.56
N GLY A 23 5.10 -18.63 13.54
CA GLY A 23 4.26 -17.51 13.95
C GLY A 23 4.07 -16.43 12.87
N THR A 24 4.50 -16.67 11.63
CA THR A 24 4.26 -15.72 10.53
C THR A 24 2.79 -15.70 10.13
N MET A 25 2.29 -14.50 9.76
CA MET A 25 0.94 -14.30 9.23
C MET A 25 1.00 -13.72 7.82
N PRO A 26 0.01 -14.02 6.95
CA PRO A 26 -0.04 -13.46 5.61
C PRO A 26 -0.17 -11.94 5.64
N SER A 27 0.55 -11.27 4.74
CA SER A 27 0.40 -9.83 4.49
C SER A 27 -0.83 -9.54 3.63
N GLY A 28 -1.36 -8.30 3.73
CA GLY A 28 -2.41 -7.79 2.84
C GLY A 28 -3.78 -8.40 3.05
N THR A 29 -4.06 -8.93 4.23
CA THR A 29 -5.34 -9.59 4.53
C THR A 29 -6.46 -8.59 4.85
N ALA A 30 -6.14 -7.35 5.22
CA ALA A 30 -7.13 -6.30 5.49
C ALA A 30 -8.05 -6.00 4.29
N LYS A 31 -7.58 -6.20 3.06
CA LYS A 31 -8.39 -6.02 1.84
C LYS A 31 -9.63 -6.92 1.74
N PHE A 32 -9.70 -7.99 2.53
CA PHE A 32 -10.82 -8.94 2.52
C PHE A 32 -11.91 -8.59 3.54
N GLU A 33 -11.69 -7.64 4.44
CA GLU A 33 -12.65 -7.30 5.51
C GLU A 33 -13.89 -6.61 4.96
N LYS A 34 -13.75 -5.57 4.16
CA LYS A 34 -14.83 -4.86 3.42
C LYS A 34 -16.10 -4.58 4.26
N ALA A 35 -15.92 -3.99 5.43
CA ALA A 35 -17.02 -3.79 6.39
C ALA A 35 -18.07 -2.74 5.97
N GLY A 36 -17.72 -1.79 5.12
CA GLY A 36 -18.63 -0.76 4.59
C GLY A 36 -19.21 0.20 5.63
N PRO A 37 -18.44 0.75 6.59
CA PRO A 37 -18.97 1.51 7.72
C PRO A 37 -19.46 2.91 7.36
N ALA A 38 -19.02 3.48 6.23
CA ALA A 38 -19.32 4.84 5.83
C ALA A 38 -20.76 5.03 5.40
N LEU A 39 -21.44 6.04 5.93
CA LEU A 39 -22.76 6.48 5.48
C LEU A 39 -22.65 7.39 4.23
N HIS A 40 -21.54 8.13 4.11
CA HIS A 40 -21.23 8.95 2.95
C HIS A 40 -19.82 8.61 2.45
N VAL A 41 -19.67 8.62 1.14
CA VAL A 41 -18.40 8.35 0.46
C VAL A 41 -18.05 9.46 -0.52
N PRO A 42 -16.76 9.68 -0.84
CA PRO A 42 -16.39 10.70 -1.81
C PRO A 42 -16.76 10.24 -3.23
N SER A 43 -17.53 11.06 -3.92
CA SER A 43 -17.79 10.96 -5.35
C SER A 43 -16.87 11.90 -6.11
N TRP A 44 -16.25 11.41 -7.20
CA TRP A 44 -15.23 12.12 -7.94
C TRP A 44 -15.76 12.67 -9.27
N ASP A 45 -15.47 13.95 -9.52
CA ASP A 45 -15.75 14.66 -10.76
C ASP A 45 -14.46 14.79 -11.60
N ALA A 46 -14.35 14.02 -12.64
CA ALA A 46 -13.19 13.97 -13.52
C ALA A 46 -12.94 15.27 -14.29
N GLU A 47 -13.99 16.02 -14.63
CA GLU A 47 -13.89 17.26 -15.40
C GLU A 47 -13.26 18.40 -14.59
N LYS A 48 -13.51 18.43 -13.29
CA LYS A 48 -12.91 19.40 -12.37
C LYS A 48 -11.48 19.01 -11.96
N CYS A 49 -11.19 17.71 -11.93
CA CYS A 49 -9.94 17.20 -11.40
C CYS A 49 -8.71 17.69 -12.17
N ILE A 50 -7.73 18.23 -11.45
CA ILE A 50 -6.44 18.71 -11.98
C ILE A 50 -5.29 17.71 -11.78
N GLY A 51 -5.54 16.55 -11.21
CA GLY A 51 -4.54 15.51 -10.99
C GLY A 51 -3.45 15.87 -9.97
N CYS A 52 -3.77 16.66 -8.94
CA CYS A 52 -2.79 17.06 -7.91
C CYS A 52 -2.47 15.96 -6.89
N MET A 53 -3.22 14.87 -6.85
CA MET A 53 -3.08 13.69 -5.98
C MET A 53 -3.18 13.97 -4.48
N GLN A 54 -3.60 15.15 -4.06
CA GLN A 54 -3.70 15.48 -2.63
C GLN A 54 -4.74 14.62 -1.90
N CYS A 55 -5.84 14.26 -2.57
CA CYS A 55 -6.87 13.39 -2.01
C CYS A 55 -6.33 11.98 -1.68
N SER A 56 -5.54 11.40 -2.56
CA SER A 56 -4.86 10.13 -2.32
C SER A 56 -3.80 10.29 -1.22
N PHE A 57 -3.02 11.36 -1.26
CA PHE A 57 -1.94 11.64 -0.31
C PHE A 57 -2.43 11.67 1.14
N VAL A 58 -3.55 12.36 1.41
CA VAL A 58 -4.07 12.51 2.78
C VAL A 58 -4.97 11.36 3.23
N CYS A 59 -5.34 10.44 2.34
CA CYS A 59 -6.23 9.34 2.71
C CYS A 59 -5.54 8.38 3.69
N PRO A 60 -6.05 8.23 4.94
CA PRO A 60 -5.39 7.40 5.94
C PRO A 60 -5.53 5.89 5.69
N HIS A 61 -6.47 5.49 4.84
CA HIS A 61 -6.79 4.08 4.61
C HIS A 61 -6.45 3.58 3.20
N ALA A 62 -5.81 4.43 2.36
CA ALA A 62 -5.50 4.13 0.96
C ALA A 62 -6.72 3.75 0.11
N THR A 63 -7.91 4.25 0.46
CA THR A 63 -9.17 4.00 -0.24
C THR A 63 -9.40 4.90 -1.45
N ILE A 64 -8.55 5.90 -1.66
CA ILE A 64 -8.55 6.76 -2.85
C ILE A 64 -7.20 6.58 -3.54
N ARG A 65 -7.23 6.11 -4.80
CA ARG A 65 -6.00 5.85 -5.57
C ARG A 65 -6.08 6.42 -6.98
N PRO A 66 -4.98 6.98 -7.48
CA PRO A 66 -4.84 7.23 -8.89
C PRO A 66 -4.53 5.92 -9.62
N VAL A 67 -5.09 5.77 -10.80
CA VAL A 67 -4.83 4.67 -11.73
C VAL A 67 -4.34 5.24 -13.05
N LEU A 68 -3.30 4.64 -13.61
CA LEU A 68 -2.76 4.96 -14.92
C LEU A 68 -3.24 3.90 -15.92
N THR A 69 -3.94 4.33 -16.95
CA THR A 69 -4.44 3.44 -18.01
C THR A 69 -3.90 3.82 -19.38
N THR A 70 -3.68 2.83 -20.24
CA THR A 70 -3.45 3.01 -21.69
C THR A 70 -4.78 3.19 -22.42
N ASP A 71 -4.74 3.52 -23.71
CA ASP A 71 -5.93 3.62 -24.54
C ASP A 71 -6.68 2.27 -24.65
N GLU A 72 -5.95 1.15 -24.66
CA GLU A 72 -6.51 -0.20 -24.74
C GLU A 72 -7.23 -0.56 -23.43
N GLU A 73 -6.58 -0.31 -22.29
CA GLU A 73 -7.17 -0.53 -20.96
C GLU A 73 -8.39 0.37 -20.77
N LEU A 74 -8.33 1.63 -21.20
CA LEU A 74 -9.48 2.53 -21.09
C LEU A 74 -10.68 2.05 -21.91
N LYS A 75 -10.45 1.46 -23.10
CA LYS A 75 -11.54 0.86 -23.90
C LYS A 75 -12.15 -0.38 -23.26
N ALA A 76 -11.36 -1.13 -22.49
CA ALA A 76 -11.80 -2.32 -21.77
C ALA A 76 -12.45 -2.00 -20.41
N ALA A 77 -12.37 -0.75 -19.95
CA ALA A 77 -12.84 -0.33 -18.65
C ALA A 77 -14.37 -0.44 -18.51
N PRO A 78 -14.88 -0.77 -17.31
CA PRO A 78 -16.31 -0.82 -17.08
C PRO A 78 -16.98 0.55 -17.25
N ALA A 79 -18.28 0.54 -17.49
CA ALA A 79 -19.07 1.76 -17.65
C ALA A 79 -18.90 2.68 -16.42
N GLY A 80 -18.69 3.98 -16.67
CA GLY A 80 -18.46 4.95 -15.60
C GLY A 80 -17.00 5.14 -15.20
N PHE A 81 -16.06 4.40 -15.75
CA PHE A 81 -14.63 4.65 -15.55
C PHE A 81 -14.21 5.91 -16.30
N GLN A 82 -13.92 6.97 -15.56
CA GLN A 82 -13.62 8.29 -16.09
C GLN A 82 -12.14 8.64 -15.97
N THR A 83 -11.65 9.58 -16.76
CA THR A 83 -10.28 10.08 -16.72
C THR A 83 -10.23 11.59 -16.55
N ALA A 84 -9.25 12.09 -15.80
CA ALA A 84 -9.01 13.51 -15.59
C ALA A 84 -8.21 14.10 -16.75
N ALA A 85 -8.85 14.79 -17.70
CA ALA A 85 -8.18 15.36 -18.87
C ALA A 85 -7.09 16.40 -18.54
N LYS A 86 -7.16 17.04 -17.37
CA LYS A 86 -6.20 18.06 -16.91
C LYS A 86 -5.03 17.47 -16.13
N ALA A 87 -5.06 16.17 -15.80
CA ALA A 87 -4.00 15.53 -15.03
C ALA A 87 -2.73 15.33 -15.88
N LYS A 88 -1.59 15.66 -15.30
CA LYS A 88 -0.28 15.49 -15.96
C LYS A 88 0.28 14.10 -15.66
N SER A 89 0.06 13.16 -16.57
CA SER A 89 0.56 11.77 -16.47
C SER A 89 1.67 11.42 -17.47
N GLY A 90 2.22 12.45 -18.15
CA GLY A 90 2.97 12.21 -19.39
C GLY A 90 2.01 11.98 -20.57
N LYS A 91 2.56 11.86 -21.79
CA LYS A 91 1.74 11.67 -23.00
C LYS A 91 1.24 10.22 -23.19
N GLN A 92 1.59 9.32 -22.30
CA GLN A 92 1.39 7.87 -22.47
C GLN A 92 0.18 7.30 -21.72
N TYR A 93 -0.32 7.98 -20.68
CA TYR A 93 -1.32 7.42 -19.79
C TYR A 93 -2.46 8.39 -19.52
N HIS A 94 -3.64 7.82 -19.32
CA HIS A 94 -4.79 8.52 -18.73
C HIS A 94 -4.75 8.34 -17.22
N VAL A 95 -5.22 9.33 -16.48
CA VAL A 95 -5.31 9.31 -15.02
C VAL A 95 -6.76 9.23 -14.59
N SER A 96 -7.08 8.24 -13.80
CA SER A 96 -8.36 8.09 -13.11
C SER A 96 -8.15 8.15 -11.60
N ILE A 97 -9.15 8.61 -10.87
CA ILE A 97 -9.20 8.46 -9.41
C ILE A 97 -10.30 7.46 -9.09
N ILE A 98 -9.92 6.39 -8.42
CA ILE A 98 -10.85 5.36 -7.95
C ILE A 98 -11.01 5.44 -6.45
N VAL A 99 -12.16 5.01 -5.95
CA VAL A 99 -12.51 5.04 -4.52
C VAL A 99 -12.98 3.66 -4.10
N ASP A 100 -12.47 3.18 -2.98
CA ASP A 100 -13.02 2.02 -2.28
C ASP A 100 -14.12 2.48 -1.32
N GLN A 101 -15.37 2.23 -1.66
CA GLN A 101 -16.53 2.63 -0.86
C GLN A 101 -16.72 1.75 0.38
N LEU A 102 -16.16 0.54 0.39
CA LEU A 102 -16.35 -0.42 1.48
C LEU A 102 -15.32 -0.26 2.60
N ASP A 103 -14.16 0.31 2.29
CA ASP A 103 -13.10 0.59 3.28
C ASP A 103 -12.97 2.09 3.61
N CYS A 104 -13.79 2.94 3.01
CA CYS A 104 -13.88 4.35 3.37
C CYS A 104 -14.48 4.53 4.76
N LEU A 105 -13.85 5.37 5.61
CA LEU A 105 -14.33 5.68 6.97
C LEU A 105 -14.94 7.07 7.09
N GLU A 106 -15.41 7.67 6.01
CA GLU A 106 -16.18 8.95 6.01
C GLU A 106 -15.46 10.15 6.69
N CYS A 107 -14.14 10.18 6.71
CA CYS A 107 -13.41 11.24 7.42
C CYS A 107 -13.44 12.62 6.72
N GLY A 108 -13.80 12.70 5.45
CA GLY A 108 -13.88 13.94 4.67
C GLY A 108 -12.54 14.59 4.31
N SER A 109 -11.39 14.06 4.73
CA SER A 109 -10.07 14.69 4.50
C SER A 109 -9.78 14.92 3.01
N CYS A 110 -10.16 14.00 2.14
CA CYS A 110 -9.98 14.10 0.69
C CYS A 110 -10.78 15.23 0.05
N VAL A 111 -11.99 15.47 0.54
CA VAL A 111 -12.86 16.57 0.08
C VAL A 111 -12.30 17.90 0.54
N ASN A 112 -11.91 17.98 1.82
CA ASN A 112 -11.38 19.22 2.42
C ASN A 112 -10.08 19.69 1.78
N VAL A 113 -9.21 18.78 1.34
CA VAL A 113 -7.92 19.12 0.73
C VAL A 113 -8.03 19.46 -0.76
N CYS A 114 -9.15 19.14 -1.42
CA CYS A 114 -9.29 19.30 -2.87
C CYS A 114 -9.40 20.78 -3.28
N PRO A 115 -8.39 21.36 -3.94
CA PRO A 115 -8.36 22.81 -4.23
C PRO A 115 -9.39 23.23 -5.29
N VAL A 116 -9.93 22.29 -6.04
CA VAL A 116 -10.89 22.52 -7.15
C VAL A 116 -12.25 21.89 -6.88
N GLN A 117 -12.46 21.38 -5.67
CA GLN A 117 -13.72 20.74 -5.26
C GLN A 117 -14.19 19.65 -6.25
N ALA A 118 -13.26 18.85 -6.74
CA ALA A 118 -13.53 17.69 -7.60
C ALA A 118 -14.03 16.47 -6.83
N LEU A 119 -14.13 16.54 -5.50
CA LEU A 119 -14.66 15.50 -4.63
C LEU A 119 -15.77 16.09 -3.75
N THR A 120 -16.87 15.37 -3.63
CA THR A 120 -18.00 15.70 -2.76
C THR A 120 -18.46 14.45 -2.01
N MET A 121 -18.83 14.59 -0.73
CA MET A 121 -19.43 13.46 0.00
C MET A 121 -20.85 13.25 -0.46
N VAL A 122 -21.18 12.01 -0.81
CA VAL A 122 -22.53 11.59 -1.23
C VAL A 122 -22.96 10.40 -0.38
N PRO A 123 -24.30 10.18 -0.18
CA PRO A 123 -24.79 9.01 0.53
C PRO A 123 -24.28 7.72 -0.11
N ASN A 124 -23.80 6.78 0.72
CA ASN A 124 -23.29 5.47 0.27
C ASN A 124 -24.44 4.50 -0.03
N THR A 125 -25.13 4.78 -1.13
CA THR A 125 -26.25 3.96 -1.64
C THR A 125 -25.73 2.71 -2.35
N ASP A 126 -26.64 1.78 -2.67
CA ASP A 126 -26.28 0.59 -3.48
C ASP A 126 -25.70 0.99 -4.85
N ALA A 127 -26.15 2.09 -5.44
CA ALA A 127 -25.60 2.61 -6.70
C ALA A 127 -24.15 3.10 -6.54
N GLU A 128 -23.80 3.72 -5.41
CA GLU A 128 -22.41 4.08 -5.11
C GLU A 128 -21.56 2.83 -4.84
N ARG A 129 -22.09 1.84 -4.14
CA ARG A 129 -21.38 0.57 -3.86
C ARG A 129 -21.12 -0.24 -5.13
N GLN A 130 -21.97 -0.16 -6.15
CA GLN A 130 -21.72 -0.78 -7.46
C GLN A 130 -20.48 -0.21 -8.15
N LYS A 131 -20.01 1.00 -7.80
CA LYS A 131 -18.74 1.55 -8.29
C LYS A 131 -17.50 0.81 -7.76
N MET A 132 -17.66 -0.15 -6.86
CA MET A 132 -16.59 -1.08 -6.51
C MET A 132 -16.04 -1.84 -7.73
N ASP A 133 -16.84 -2.01 -8.79
CA ASP A 133 -16.35 -2.57 -10.06
C ASP A 133 -15.22 -1.71 -10.67
N LEU A 134 -15.30 -0.37 -10.51
CA LEU A 134 -14.24 0.55 -10.94
C LEU A 134 -12.98 0.39 -10.10
N TRP A 135 -13.15 0.15 -8.79
CA TRP A 135 -12.04 -0.13 -7.88
C TRP A 135 -11.32 -1.42 -8.25
N TYR A 136 -12.05 -2.52 -8.38
CA TYR A 136 -11.47 -3.83 -8.75
C TYR A 136 -10.83 -3.80 -10.13
N TYR A 137 -11.46 -3.11 -11.09
CA TYR A 137 -10.85 -2.91 -12.39
C TYR A 137 -9.49 -2.22 -12.28
N GLY A 138 -9.43 -1.09 -11.59
CA GLY A 138 -8.21 -0.28 -11.45
C GLY A 138 -7.09 -0.94 -10.63
N THR A 139 -7.45 -1.76 -9.65
CA THR A 139 -6.46 -2.38 -8.75
C THR A 139 -6.03 -3.79 -9.16
N GLU A 140 -6.88 -4.54 -9.87
CA GLU A 140 -6.64 -5.96 -10.15
C GLU A 140 -6.46 -6.26 -11.65
N GLN A 141 -7.09 -5.46 -12.54
CA GLN A 141 -7.06 -5.73 -13.97
C GLN A 141 -6.12 -4.80 -14.75
N VAL A 142 -5.94 -3.58 -14.27
CA VAL A 142 -4.99 -2.63 -14.88
C VAL A 142 -3.56 -3.03 -14.51
N ALA A 143 -2.73 -3.31 -15.50
CA ALA A 143 -1.35 -3.69 -15.28
C ALA A 143 -0.54 -2.56 -14.60
N PRO A 144 0.40 -2.84 -13.70
CA PRO A 144 1.29 -1.84 -13.12
C PRO A 144 2.05 -1.06 -14.20
N LYS A 145 2.18 0.26 -14.03
CA LYS A 145 2.88 1.15 -14.95
C LYS A 145 4.12 1.73 -14.31
N ALA A 146 5.12 2.03 -15.15
CA ALA A 146 6.23 2.86 -14.70
C ALA A 146 5.72 4.24 -14.29
N ASN A 147 6.18 4.72 -13.14
CA ASN A 147 5.76 6.02 -12.62
C ASN A 147 6.19 7.15 -13.57
N PRO A 148 5.26 7.93 -14.13
CA PRO A 148 5.59 8.99 -15.07
C PRO A 148 6.13 10.26 -14.39
N GLN A 149 6.17 10.29 -13.06
CA GLN A 149 6.54 11.44 -12.24
C GLN A 149 7.69 11.10 -11.29
N ASN A 150 8.34 12.11 -10.76
CA ASN A 150 9.35 11.92 -9.72
C ASN A 150 8.66 11.48 -8.42
N LYS A 151 8.92 10.26 -7.97
CA LYS A 151 8.32 9.69 -6.74
C LYS A 151 8.62 10.46 -5.46
N LYS A 152 9.60 11.38 -5.47
CA LYS A 152 9.91 12.26 -4.32
C LYS A 152 9.00 13.49 -4.24
N THR A 153 8.02 13.63 -5.13
CA THR A 153 7.00 14.69 -5.10
C THR A 153 5.66 14.15 -4.60
N VAL A 154 4.76 15.04 -4.13
CA VAL A 154 3.41 14.65 -3.70
C VAL A 154 2.68 13.89 -4.81
N ILE A 155 2.71 14.41 -6.04
CA ILE A 155 2.05 13.77 -7.19
C ILE A 155 2.69 12.41 -7.49
N GLY A 156 4.01 12.37 -7.62
CA GLY A 156 4.73 11.16 -8.01
C GLY A 156 4.67 10.06 -6.96
N SER A 157 4.70 10.39 -5.66
CA SER A 157 4.59 9.39 -4.60
C SER A 157 3.28 8.61 -4.65
N GLN A 158 2.19 9.24 -5.12
CA GLN A 158 0.87 8.61 -5.14
C GLN A 158 0.67 7.66 -6.34
N PHE A 159 1.53 7.71 -7.36
CA PHE A 159 1.56 6.68 -8.41
C PHE A 159 2.31 5.40 -7.99
N GLU A 160 3.00 5.43 -6.85
CA GLU A 160 3.55 4.22 -6.24
C GLU A 160 2.44 3.47 -5.48
N THR A 161 2.43 2.14 -5.57
CA THR A 161 1.46 1.31 -4.85
C THR A 161 1.64 1.47 -3.35
N PRO A 162 0.61 1.83 -2.57
CA PRO A 162 0.71 1.84 -1.13
C PRO A 162 0.85 0.40 -0.62
N LEU A 163 1.84 0.16 0.24
CA LEU A 163 2.04 -1.14 0.89
C LEU A 163 1.55 -1.12 2.35
N LEU A 164 0.70 -0.16 2.66
CA LEU A 164 -0.19 -0.09 3.83
C LEU A 164 -1.56 0.33 3.32
N GLU A 165 -2.57 -0.50 3.56
CA GLU A 165 -3.95 -0.26 3.10
C GLU A 165 -4.97 -0.82 4.08
N PHE A 166 -6.11 -0.14 4.21
CA PHE A 166 -7.26 -0.62 5.01
C PHE A 166 -6.91 -0.97 6.45
N SER A 167 -6.18 -0.09 7.12
CA SER A 167 -5.50 -0.38 8.38
C SER A 167 -6.43 -0.49 9.61
N GLY A 168 -7.72 -0.27 9.50
CA GLY A 168 -8.62 -0.23 10.66
C GLY A 168 -8.33 0.90 11.66
N ALA A 169 -7.44 1.84 11.35
CA ALA A 169 -7.21 3.03 12.14
C ALA A 169 -8.43 3.96 12.14
N CYS A 170 -8.47 4.92 13.06
CA CYS A 170 -9.59 5.86 13.19
C CYS A 170 -9.87 6.62 11.88
N ALA A 171 -11.13 7.03 11.69
CA ALA A 171 -11.50 7.96 10.63
C ALA A 171 -10.69 9.26 10.74
N GLY A 172 -9.98 9.63 9.67
CA GLY A 172 -9.10 10.80 9.69
C GLY A 172 -7.82 10.65 10.52
N CYS A 173 -7.36 9.42 10.76
CA CYS A 173 -6.10 9.16 11.47
C CYS A 173 -4.97 10.03 10.91
N GLY A 174 -4.23 10.72 11.80
CA GLY A 174 -3.11 11.58 11.43
C GLY A 174 -1.78 10.84 11.28
N GLU A 175 -1.71 9.56 11.65
CA GLU A 175 -0.50 8.75 11.61
C GLU A 175 -0.38 7.95 10.31
N THR A 176 -1.44 7.23 9.94
CA THR A 176 -1.40 6.29 8.81
C THR A 176 -1.09 6.89 7.44
N PRO A 177 -1.42 8.17 7.11
CA PRO A 177 -0.97 8.79 5.86
C PRO A 177 0.55 8.87 5.74
N TYR A 178 1.27 9.11 6.84
CA TYR A 178 2.74 9.14 6.84
C TYR A 178 3.32 7.75 6.65
N VAL A 179 2.77 6.76 7.37
CA VAL A 179 3.22 5.36 7.22
C VAL A 179 2.94 4.86 5.80
N LYS A 180 1.77 5.16 5.24
CA LYS A 180 1.44 4.87 3.84
C LYS A 180 2.48 5.46 2.89
N LEU A 181 2.79 6.74 3.03
CA LEU A 181 3.79 7.42 2.20
C LEU A 181 5.16 6.74 2.29
N ILE A 182 5.60 6.41 3.49
CA ILE A 182 6.87 5.71 3.69
C ILE A 182 6.86 4.34 3.00
N THR A 183 5.74 3.61 3.08
CA THR A 183 5.61 2.32 2.37
C THR A 183 5.59 2.48 0.85
N GLN A 184 5.02 3.57 0.31
CA GLN A 184 5.06 3.86 -1.12
C GLN A 184 6.50 4.13 -1.62
N LEU A 185 7.35 4.73 -0.78
CA LEU A 185 8.71 5.09 -1.15
C LEU A 185 9.74 3.98 -0.91
N PHE A 186 9.54 3.18 0.15
CA PHE A 186 10.55 2.26 0.67
C PHE A 186 9.99 0.89 1.06
N GLY A 187 8.68 0.67 0.99
CA GLY A 187 8.00 -0.50 1.57
C GLY A 187 8.48 -1.85 1.03
N ASP A 188 9.00 -1.89 -0.19
CA ASP A 188 9.56 -3.10 -0.82
C ASP A 188 10.79 -3.67 -0.10
N ARG A 189 11.42 -2.88 0.79
CA ARG A 189 12.65 -3.22 1.52
C ARG A 189 12.64 -2.76 2.98
N MET A 190 11.47 -2.38 3.50
CA MET A 190 11.34 -1.92 4.89
C MET A 190 11.33 -3.08 5.87
N MET A 191 12.01 -2.87 6.99
CA MET A 191 11.81 -3.63 8.22
C MET A 191 11.28 -2.68 9.29
N ILE A 192 10.22 -3.07 9.97
CA ILE A 192 9.51 -2.25 10.94
C ILE A 192 9.64 -2.90 12.30
N ALA A 193 10.38 -2.25 13.19
CA ALA A 193 10.38 -2.54 14.62
C ALA A 193 9.31 -1.66 15.26
N ASN A 194 8.19 -2.25 15.62
CA ASN A 194 7.07 -1.55 16.21
C ASN A 194 7.03 -1.71 17.72
N ALA A 195 6.49 -0.73 18.40
CA ALA A 195 6.22 -0.80 19.85
C ALA A 195 4.72 -0.77 20.11
N THR A 196 4.29 -1.21 21.28
CA THR A 196 2.89 -1.20 21.69
C THR A 196 2.30 0.21 21.65
N GLY A 197 1.20 0.37 20.93
CA GLY A 197 0.48 1.63 20.72
C GLY A 197 -0.56 1.46 19.61
N CYS A 198 -1.04 2.57 19.02
CA CYS A 198 -1.99 2.51 17.91
C CYS A 198 -1.44 1.70 16.73
N SER A 199 -0.16 1.86 16.41
CA SER A 199 0.48 1.16 15.29
C SER A 199 0.59 -0.36 15.50
N SER A 200 0.62 -0.85 16.73
CA SER A 200 0.51 -2.28 17.01
C SER A 200 -0.91 -2.81 16.80
N ILE A 201 -1.91 -1.99 17.15
CA ILE A 201 -3.31 -2.40 17.05
C ILE A 201 -3.74 -2.47 15.58
N TRP A 202 -3.61 -1.37 14.83
CA TRP A 202 -3.99 -1.36 13.42
C TRP A 202 -2.98 -2.10 12.52
N GLY A 203 -1.74 -2.35 12.99
CA GLY A 203 -0.69 -3.00 12.19
C GLY A 203 -0.77 -4.51 12.16
N ALA A 204 -1.19 -5.17 13.26
CA ALA A 204 -1.25 -6.63 13.31
C ALA A 204 -2.08 -7.22 14.46
N SER A 205 -2.45 -6.47 15.50
CA SER A 205 -3.26 -7.02 16.63
C SER A 205 -4.73 -7.23 16.26
N ALA A 206 -5.24 -6.54 15.26
CA ALA A 206 -6.47 -6.92 14.58
C ALA A 206 -6.26 -8.23 13.80
N PRO A 207 -7.31 -9.02 13.53
CA PRO A 207 -7.14 -10.31 12.85
C PRO A 207 -6.69 -10.20 11.40
N VAL A 208 -6.45 -8.99 10.90
CA VAL A 208 -6.03 -8.70 9.53
C VAL A 208 -4.75 -7.87 9.50
N SER A 209 -3.93 -8.05 8.48
CA SER A 209 -2.71 -7.27 8.24
C SER A 209 -2.94 -6.22 7.17
N PRO A 210 -2.73 -4.93 7.46
CA PRO A 210 -2.84 -3.86 6.48
C PRO A 210 -1.57 -3.71 5.63
N TYR A 211 -0.42 -4.22 6.09
CA TYR A 211 0.78 -4.24 5.30
C TYR A 211 0.66 -5.28 4.19
N THR A 212 1.01 -4.88 2.96
CA THR A 212 0.85 -5.71 1.76
C THR A 212 2.13 -5.74 0.95
N MET A 213 2.10 -6.44 -0.19
CA MET A 213 3.24 -6.64 -1.07
C MET A 213 2.98 -6.01 -2.44
N ASN A 214 4.06 -5.61 -3.11
CA ASN A 214 4.00 -5.18 -4.51
C ASN A 214 3.86 -6.40 -5.46
N ALA A 215 3.76 -6.14 -6.76
CA ALA A 215 3.62 -7.18 -7.79
C ALA A 215 4.81 -8.18 -7.85
N ALA A 216 5.98 -7.80 -7.30
CA ALA A 216 7.15 -8.67 -7.20
C ALA A 216 7.16 -9.54 -5.92
N GLY A 217 6.13 -9.42 -5.08
CA GLY A 217 6.03 -10.15 -3.81
C GLY A 217 6.86 -9.54 -2.68
N HIS A 218 7.30 -8.30 -2.82
CA HIS A 218 8.07 -7.59 -1.80
C HIS A 218 7.19 -6.59 -1.04
N GLY A 219 7.33 -6.55 0.28
CA GLY A 219 6.61 -5.63 1.16
C GLY A 219 7.27 -5.50 2.52
N PRO A 220 6.75 -4.63 3.41
CA PRO A 220 7.32 -4.43 4.74
C PRO A 220 7.31 -5.71 5.56
N ALA A 221 8.43 -6.00 6.22
CA ALA A 221 8.50 -6.97 7.31
C ALA A 221 8.19 -6.24 8.61
N TRP A 222 7.14 -6.66 9.32
CA TRP A 222 6.68 -6.02 10.54
C TRP A 222 6.82 -6.96 11.74
N ALA A 223 7.37 -6.45 12.81
CA ALA A 223 7.44 -7.15 14.08
C ALA A 223 7.22 -6.16 15.23
N ASN A 224 6.58 -6.63 16.31
CA ASN A 224 6.24 -5.82 17.47
C ASN A 224 7.00 -6.27 18.70
N SER A 225 7.36 -5.31 19.53
CA SER A 225 7.89 -5.54 20.87
C SER A 225 7.08 -4.79 21.91
N LEU A 226 7.47 -4.89 23.19
CA LEU A 226 6.89 -4.08 24.24
C LEU A 226 7.34 -2.63 24.10
N PHE A 227 6.57 -1.70 24.67
CA PHE A 227 6.90 -0.28 24.66
C PHE A 227 8.26 -0.01 25.34
N GLU A 228 8.55 -0.74 26.40
CA GLU A 228 9.74 -0.57 27.24
C GLU A 228 11.04 -0.95 26.54
N ASP A 229 11.00 -1.87 25.58
CA ASP A 229 12.19 -2.42 24.90
C ASP A 229 12.25 -2.07 23.39
N ALA A 230 11.43 -1.11 22.95
CA ALA A 230 11.31 -0.77 21.52
C ALA A 230 12.64 -0.29 20.90
N ALA A 231 13.44 0.46 21.66
CA ALA A 231 14.72 0.98 21.20
C ALA A 231 15.76 -0.14 21.02
N GLU A 232 15.85 -1.03 21.98
CA GLU A 232 16.75 -2.19 21.97
C GLU A 232 16.35 -3.18 20.86
N PHE A 233 15.05 -3.43 20.71
CA PHE A 233 14.51 -4.27 19.64
C PHE A 233 14.86 -3.73 18.26
N GLY A 234 14.60 -2.44 18.02
CA GLY A 234 14.94 -1.79 16.76
C GLY A 234 16.44 -1.78 16.46
N LEU A 235 17.26 -1.52 17.49
CA LEU A 235 18.72 -1.61 17.38
C LEU A 235 19.18 -3.04 17.05
N GLY A 236 18.60 -4.03 17.73
CA GLY A 236 18.93 -5.44 17.49
C GLY A 236 18.60 -5.88 16.05
N MET A 237 17.43 -5.50 15.53
CA MET A 237 17.06 -5.74 14.13
C MET A 237 18.04 -5.08 13.16
N PHE A 238 18.41 -3.82 13.40
CA PHE A 238 19.38 -3.12 12.59
C PHE A 238 20.76 -3.81 12.60
N LEU A 239 21.28 -4.14 13.78
CA LEU A 239 22.58 -4.81 13.90
C LEU A 239 22.60 -6.19 13.24
N GLY A 240 21.49 -6.93 13.33
CA GLY A 240 21.34 -8.21 12.63
C GLY A 240 21.43 -8.06 11.12
N VAL A 241 20.70 -7.12 10.56
CA VAL A 241 20.74 -6.83 9.11
C VAL A 241 22.09 -6.30 8.67
N ASP A 242 22.68 -5.39 9.43
CA ASP A 242 24.01 -4.82 9.14
C ASP A 242 25.09 -5.91 9.13
N LYS A 243 25.05 -6.85 10.10
CA LYS A 243 25.97 -7.99 10.11
C LYS A 243 25.82 -8.87 8.87
N VAL A 244 24.59 -9.24 8.50
CA VAL A 244 24.34 -10.05 7.29
C VAL A 244 24.83 -9.33 6.04
N ARG A 245 24.63 -8.01 5.93
CA ARG A 245 25.12 -7.21 4.82
C ARG A 245 26.64 -7.17 4.72
N LYS A 246 27.32 -7.03 5.86
CA LYS A 246 28.79 -7.06 5.95
C LYS A 246 29.34 -8.42 5.52
N ASP A 247 28.76 -9.49 6.03
CA ASP A 247 29.17 -10.85 5.66
C ASP A 247 28.95 -11.11 4.15
N LEU A 248 27.83 -10.62 3.61
CA LEU A 248 27.57 -10.72 2.18
C LEU A 248 28.61 -9.95 1.37
N ALA A 249 28.97 -8.72 1.77
CA ALA A 249 29.97 -7.93 1.08
C ALA A 249 31.35 -8.61 1.07
N GLU A 250 31.79 -9.14 2.23
CA GLU A 250 33.04 -9.90 2.34
C GLU A 250 33.03 -11.16 1.44
N ASN A 251 31.93 -11.90 1.43
CA ASN A 251 31.77 -13.08 0.57
C ASN A 251 31.73 -12.71 -0.93
N LEU A 252 31.12 -11.59 -1.30
CA LEU A 252 31.10 -11.10 -2.68
C LEU A 252 32.50 -10.70 -3.15
N ASP A 253 33.31 -10.08 -2.33
CA ASP A 253 34.69 -9.73 -2.66
C ASP A 253 35.56 -10.99 -2.85
N ALA A 254 35.37 -12.02 -2.02
CA ALA A 254 36.01 -13.29 -2.21
C ALA A 254 35.53 -14.00 -3.49
N ALA A 255 34.24 -13.94 -3.81
CA ALA A 255 33.66 -14.51 -5.01
C ALA A 255 34.14 -13.82 -6.29
N LYS A 256 34.32 -12.49 -6.27
CA LYS A 256 34.88 -11.71 -7.39
C LYS A 256 36.26 -12.22 -7.81
N ALA A 257 37.09 -12.67 -6.87
CA ALA A 257 38.43 -13.13 -7.16
C ALA A 257 38.48 -14.38 -8.05
N VAL A 258 37.40 -15.17 -8.09
CA VAL A 258 37.29 -16.45 -8.85
C VAL A 258 36.23 -16.40 -9.95
N ALA A 259 35.50 -15.30 -10.08
CA ALA A 259 34.39 -15.15 -11.03
C ALA A 259 34.89 -14.80 -12.45
N SER A 260 34.09 -15.09 -13.48
CA SER A 260 34.35 -14.63 -14.85
C SER A 260 34.32 -13.10 -14.94
N PRO A 261 34.98 -12.47 -15.93
CA PRO A 261 34.98 -11.02 -16.09
C PRO A 261 33.57 -10.41 -16.18
N GLU A 262 32.62 -11.09 -16.84
CA GLU A 262 31.24 -10.65 -16.96
C GLU A 262 30.52 -10.68 -15.60
N LEU A 263 30.75 -11.72 -14.81
CA LEU A 263 30.18 -11.86 -13.47
C LEU A 263 30.81 -10.86 -12.50
N GLN A 264 32.10 -10.57 -12.61
CA GLN A 264 32.78 -9.54 -11.83
C GLN A 264 32.16 -8.15 -12.07
N ALA A 265 31.86 -7.81 -13.32
CA ALA A 265 31.19 -6.57 -13.68
C ALA A 265 29.80 -6.49 -13.04
N ALA A 266 28.98 -7.54 -13.21
CA ALA A 266 27.65 -7.60 -12.62
C ALA A 266 27.63 -7.52 -11.08
N LEU A 267 28.58 -8.19 -10.42
CA LEU A 267 28.73 -8.13 -8.96
C LEU A 267 29.20 -6.74 -8.48
N SER A 268 29.99 -6.03 -9.30
CA SER A 268 30.41 -4.66 -8.96
C SER A 268 29.26 -3.68 -9.06
N ASP A 269 28.40 -3.82 -10.06
CA ASP A 269 27.19 -3.00 -10.19
C ASP A 269 26.16 -3.30 -9.05
N CYS A 270 26.04 -4.55 -8.64
CA CYS A 270 25.16 -4.96 -7.55
C CYS A 270 25.54 -4.33 -6.19
N CYS A 271 26.85 -4.17 -5.92
CA CYS A 271 27.33 -3.58 -4.65
C CYS A 271 27.11 -2.06 -4.53
N LEU A 272 26.65 -1.38 -5.58
CA LEU A 272 26.29 0.05 -5.55
C LEU A 272 24.89 0.32 -4.97
N LEU A 273 24.20 -0.69 -4.44
CA LEU A 273 22.86 -0.58 -3.84
C LEU A 273 22.89 -0.34 -2.31
N TYR A 274 23.97 0.22 -1.81
CA TYR A 274 24.12 0.61 -0.39
C TYR A 274 23.98 2.11 -0.21
#